data_7143d6581d446a7224425222dd10a2ad
#
_entry.id   7143d6581d446a7224425222dd10a2ad
#
_cell.length_a   1.000
_cell.length_b   1.000
_cell.length_c   1.000
_cell.angle_alpha   90.00
_cell.angle_beta   90.00
_cell.angle_gamma   90.00
#
_symmetry.space_group_name_H-M   'P 1'
#
loop_
_entity.id
_entity.type
_entity.pdbx_description
1 polymer ?
#
loop_
_entity_poly.entity_id
_entity_poly.type
_entity_poly.pdbx_seq_one_letter_code
_entity_poly.pdbx_strand_id
1 'polypeptide(L)'
;VKYGLLNLIKIFCICTILIFVSDSSQEEKKIKIGEITNEIRLGPFAGQRNMAVGVKNILEELFQDLDYQLTPTAEDEITIRLVFFDVKNIGQNIGIYHNDVSLTEIIAIGELRRNGKVIRKTTQKGQSKEISTSTLIVAEDGSFNQQTASIALKKVCENIVKDLTK
;
A
#
# COMPACT_ATOMS: atom_id res chain seq x y z
N VAL A 1 2.37 17.48 65.56
CA VAL A 1 2.81 18.29 64.40
C VAL A 1 3.54 17.47 63.32
N LYS A 2 4.25 16.38 63.66
CA LYS A 2 4.98 15.54 62.63
C LYS A 2 4.08 14.68 61.69
N TYR A 3 2.89 14.32 62.10
CA TYR A 3 1.98 13.45 61.32
C TYR A 3 1.22 14.22 60.22
N GLY A 4 0.99 15.50 60.35
CA GLY A 4 0.31 16.33 59.36
C GLY A 4 1.12 16.54 58.07
N LEU A 5 2.45 16.72 58.21
CA LEU A 5 3.35 16.98 57.08
C LEU A 5 3.52 15.74 56.20
N LEU A 6 3.57 14.54 56.82
CA LEU A 6 3.74 13.28 56.08
C LEU A 6 2.53 12.92 55.21
N ASN A 7 1.32 13.25 55.71
CA ASN A 7 0.10 13.04 54.96
C ASN A 7 -0.08 14.05 53.81
N LEU A 8 0.38 15.29 53.98
CA LEU A 8 0.36 16.30 52.91
C LEU A 8 1.28 15.91 51.74
N ILE A 9 2.47 15.36 52.04
CA ILE A 9 3.41 14.89 51.03
C ILE A 9 2.85 13.68 50.25
N LYS A 10 2.18 12.74 50.92
CA LYS A 10 1.53 11.60 50.26
C LYS A 10 0.42 12.02 49.30
N ILE A 11 -0.41 12.98 49.69
CA ILE A 11 -1.49 13.50 48.86
C ILE A 11 -0.93 14.25 47.64
N PHE A 12 0.15 15.00 47.83
CA PHE A 12 0.82 15.74 46.75
C PHE A 12 1.47 14.79 45.73
N CYS A 13 2.12 13.69 46.18
CA CYS A 13 2.68 12.66 45.29
C CYS A 13 1.59 11.89 44.51
N ILE A 14 0.44 11.64 45.10
CA ILE A 14 -0.68 10.94 44.40
C ILE A 14 -1.29 11.88 43.35
N CYS A 15 -1.45 13.16 43.62
CA CYS A 15 -1.94 14.14 42.65
C CYS A 15 -0.97 14.35 41.48
N THR A 16 0.37 14.34 41.71
CA THR A 16 1.35 14.47 40.64
C THR A 16 1.42 13.22 39.77
N ILE A 17 1.20 12.03 40.31
CA ILE A 17 1.15 10.79 39.51
C ILE A 17 -0.14 10.77 38.64
N LEU A 18 -1.24 11.29 39.14
CA LEU A 18 -2.51 11.38 38.36
C LEU A 18 -2.45 12.40 37.21
N ILE A 19 -1.60 13.42 37.31
CA ILE A 19 -1.44 14.43 36.23
C ILE A 19 -0.51 13.91 35.12
N PHE A 20 0.37 12.94 35.40
CA PHE A 20 1.22 12.31 34.38
C PHE A 20 0.57 11.12 33.64
N VAL A 21 -0.63 10.71 34.01
CA VAL A 21 -1.49 9.84 33.20
C VAL A 21 -2.36 10.69 32.26
N SER A 22 -1.88 11.85 31.87
CA SER A 22 -2.54 12.66 30.87
C SER A 22 -2.21 12.17 29.49
N ASP A 23 -3.20 11.57 28.88
CA ASP A 23 -3.56 11.70 27.48
C ASP A 23 -2.40 11.70 26.47
N SER A 24 -1.75 10.56 26.32
CA SER A 24 -1.38 10.22 24.95
C SER A 24 -2.68 9.76 24.23
N SER A 25 -3.59 10.66 23.97
CA SER A 25 -4.55 10.49 22.91
C SER A 25 -3.72 10.44 21.63
N GLN A 26 -3.21 9.25 21.29
CA GLN A 26 -2.74 8.99 19.93
C GLN A 26 -3.92 9.39 19.06
N GLU A 27 -3.76 10.50 18.37
CA GLU A 27 -4.75 10.98 17.42
C GLU A 27 -5.02 9.83 16.46
N GLU A 28 -6.18 9.19 16.58
CA GLU A 28 -6.55 8.03 15.77
C GLU A 28 -6.44 8.43 14.30
N LYS A 29 -5.43 7.90 13.62
CA LYS A 29 -5.25 8.14 12.19
C LYS A 29 -6.38 7.48 11.44
N LYS A 30 -7.29 8.28 10.89
CA LYS A 30 -8.44 7.79 10.13
C LYS A 30 -8.23 8.03 8.65
N ILE A 31 -8.56 7.04 7.83
CA ILE A 31 -8.47 7.16 6.38
C ILE A 31 -9.61 6.40 5.71
N LYS A 32 -10.01 6.86 4.55
CA LYS A 32 -10.99 6.21 3.67
C LYS A 32 -10.31 5.77 2.38
N ILE A 33 -10.57 4.55 1.95
CA ILE A 33 -10.20 4.10 0.61
C ILE A 33 -11.32 4.56 -0.33
N GLY A 34 -10.97 5.48 -1.22
CA GLY A 34 -11.87 6.03 -2.21
C GLY A 34 -11.90 5.21 -3.49
N GLU A 35 -12.09 5.89 -4.61
CA GLU A 35 -12.19 5.24 -5.91
C GLU A 35 -10.86 4.65 -6.36
N ILE A 36 -10.90 3.40 -6.84
CA ILE A 36 -9.79 2.72 -7.48
C ILE A 36 -10.18 2.47 -8.92
N THR A 37 -9.52 3.19 -9.85
CA THR A 37 -9.79 3.07 -11.27
C THR A 37 -8.70 2.27 -11.97
N ASN A 38 -9.11 1.44 -12.92
CA ASN A 38 -8.21 0.67 -13.78
C ASN A 38 -8.31 1.22 -15.21
N GLU A 39 -7.34 2.05 -15.59
CA GLU A 39 -7.21 2.62 -16.94
C GLU A 39 -6.29 1.79 -17.86
N ILE A 40 -5.80 0.66 -17.36
CA ILE A 40 -4.91 -0.21 -18.11
C ILE A 40 -5.69 -0.83 -19.28
N ARG A 41 -5.23 -0.56 -20.49
CA ARG A 41 -5.71 -1.22 -21.69
C ARG A 41 -4.89 -2.49 -21.89
N LEU A 42 -5.42 -3.58 -21.41
CA LEU A 42 -4.88 -4.89 -21.75
C LEU A 42 -5.22 -5.21 -23.20
N GLY A 43 -4.30 -5.90 -23.91
CA GLY A 43 -4.57 -6.37 -25.27
C GLY A 43 -5.82 -7.27 -25.33
N PRO A 44 -6.34 -7.56 -26.54
CA PRO A 44 -7.61 -8.25 -26.71
C PRO A 44 -7.69 -9.64 -26.06
N PHE A 45 -6.56 -10.24 -25.74
CA PHE A 45 -6.47 -11.58 -25.15
C PHE A 45 -6.27 -11.58 -23.64
N ALA A 46 -5.95 -10.46 -23.02
CA ALA A 46 -5.57 -10.41 -21.61
C ALA A 46 -6.77 -10.49 -20.64
N GLY A 47 -7.99 -10.56 -21.12
CA GLY A 47 -9.19 -10.61 -20.30
C GLY A 47 -9.40 -9.35 -19.47
N GLN A 48 -10.63 -9.01 -19.14
CA GLN A 48 -10.95 -7.90 -18.23
C GLN A 48 -10.75 -8.34 -16.77
N ARG A 49 -9.51 -8.44 -16.30
CA ARG A 49 -9.26 -8.68 -14.88
C ARG A 49 -9.36 -7.37 -14.12
N ASN A 50 -10.28 -7.33 -13.18
CA ASN A 50 -10.46 -6.17 -12.34
C ASN A 50 -9.38 -6.15 -11.23
N MET A 51 -8.21 -5.56 -11.54
CA MET A 51 -7.13 -5.39 -10.56
C MET A 51 -7.49 -4.43 -9.43
N ALA A 52 -8.55 -3.65 -9.55
CA ALA A 52 -8.99 -2.71 -8.52
C ALA A 52 -9.36 -3.41 -7.21
N VAL A 53 -9.94 -4.61 -7.27
CA VAL A 53 -10.23 -5.41 -6.08
C VAL A 53 -8.94 -5.80 -5.35
N GLY A 54 -7.91 -6.22 -6.10
CA GLY A 54 -6.60 -6.54 -5.53
C GLY A 54 -5.93 -5.34 -4.87
N VAL A 55 -6.00 -4.16 -5.50
CA VAL A 55 -5.50 -2.90 -4.92
C VAL A 55 -6.21 -2.57 -3.63
N LYS A 56 -7.54 -2.68 -3.59
CA LYS A 56 -8.31 -2.40 -2.39
C LYS A 56 -7.89 -3.27 -1.21
N ASN A 57 -7.80 -4.58 -1.42
CA ASN A 57 -7.39 -5.51 -0.37
C ASN A 57 -5.96 -5.22 0.14
N ILE A 58 -5.02 -4.90 -0.77
CA ILE A 58 -3.66 -4.53 -0.40
C ILE A 58 -3.64 -3.23 0.42
N LEU A 59 -4.42 -2.22 0.04
CA LEU A 59 -4.50 -0.96 0.79
C LEU A 59 -5.11 -1.16 2.18
N GLU A 60 -6.15 -2.00 2.29
CA GLU A 60 -6.75 -2.34 3.59
C GLU A 60 -5.70 -2.98 4.52
N GLU A 61 -4.91 -3.96 4.03
CA GLU A 61 -3.81 -4.57 4.77
C GLU A 61 -2.76 -3.52 5.17
N LEU A 62 -2.26 -2.72 4.23
CA LEU A 62 -1.22 -1.73 4.48
C LEU A 62 -1.62 -0.66 5.49
N PHE A 63 -2.86 -0.16 5.43
CA PHE A 63 -3.32 0.84 6.39
C PHE A 63 -3.55 0.26 7.77
N GLN A 64 -4.00 -1.00 7.88
CA GLN A 64 -4.09 -1.70 9.16
C GLN A 64 -2.69 -1.90 9.78
N ASP A 65 -1.70 -2.29 8.97
CA ASP A 65 -0.30 -2.45 9.43
C ASP A 65 0.33 -1.12 9.90
N LEU A 66 -0.18 0.02 9.44
CA LEU A 66 0.25 1.36 9.83
C LEU A 66 -0.61 2.00 10.94
N ASP A 67 -1.45 1.20 11.61
CA ASP A 67 -2.36 1.63 12.68
C ASP A 67 -3.38 2.71 12.24
N TYR A 68 -3.80 2.70 10.97
CA TYR A 68 -4.89 3.53 10.50
C TYR A 68 -6.25 2.85 10.72
N GLN A 69 -7.20 3.60 11.23
CA GLN A 69 -8.60 3.18 11.26
C GLN A 69 -9.26 3.45 9.91
N LEU A 70 -9.69 2.39 9.25
CA LEU A 70 -10.45 2.50 8.01
C LEU A 70 -11.91 2.85 8.33
N THR A 71 -12.35 4.04 7.92
CA THR A 71 -13.73 4.47 8.15
C THR A 71 -14.26 5.29 6.95
N PRO A 72 -15.51 5.05 6.52
CA PRO A 72 -16.09 5.78 5.40
C PRO A 72 -16.30 7.27 5.69
N THR A 73 -16.28 7.67 6.97
CA THR A 73 -16.47 9.04 7.42
C THR A 73 -15.16 9.82 7.59
N ALA A 74 -14.00 9.21 7.27
CA ALA A 74 -12.71 9.89 7.37
C ALA A 74 -12.64 11.08 6.42
N GLU A 75 -12.00 12.16 6.87
CA GLU A 75 -11.73 13.34 6.04
C GLU A 75 -10.66 13.05 4.99
N ASP A 76 -9.68 12.21 5.36
CA ASP A 76 -8.61 11.77 4.49
C ASP A 76 -9.05 10.58 3.64
N GLU A 77 -8.89 10.70 2.33
CA GLU A 77 -9.26 9.71 1.33
C GLU A 77 -8.08 9.41 0.42
N ILE A 78 -7.76 8.12 0.26
CA ILE A 78 -6.80 7.70 -0.75
C ILE A 78 -7.54 7.19 -1.99
N THR A 79 -7.13 7.67 -3.16
CA THR A 79 -7.61 7.17 -4.45
C THR A 79 -6.43 6.66 -5.26
N ILE A 80 -6.62 5.58 -6.03
CA ILE A 80 -5.58 5.00 -6.87
C ILE A 80 -6.08 4.80 -8.29
N ARG A 81 -5.23 5.15 -9.23
CA ARG A 81 -5.45 4.98 -10.66
C ARG A 81 -4.34 4.15 -11.26
N LEU A 82 -4.66 2.94 -11.71
CA LEU A 82 -3.73 2.07 -12.43
C LEU A 82 -3.65 2.55 -13.88
N VAL A 83 -2.47 2.93 -14.35
CA VAL A 83 -2.31 3.57 -15.67
C VAL A 83 -1.48 2.75 -16.65
N PHE A 84 -0.65 1.83 -16.15
CA PHE A 84 0.22 1.03 -17.00
C PHE A 84 0.45 -0.36 -16.41
N PHE A 85 0.48 -1.34 -17.28
CA PHE A 85 0.86 -2.72 -17.00
C PHE A 85 1.61 -3.28 -18.21
N ASP A 86 2.76 -3.88 -17.97
CA ASP A 86 3.54 -4.54 -19.00
C ASP A 86 4.25 -5.78 -18.44
N VAL A 87 4.41 -6.78 -19.27
CA VAL A 87 5.18 -7.99 -18.98
C VAL A 87 6.22 -8.17 -20.09
N LYS A 88 7.49 -7.98 -19.72
CA LYS A 88 8.62 -8.14 -20.63
C LYS A 88 9.31 -9.47 -20.37
N ASN A 89 9.46 -10.26 -21.42
CA ASN A 89 10.29 -11.45 -21.39
C ASN A 89 11.69 -11.10 -21.91
N ILE A 90 12.68 -11.27 -21.05
CA ILE A 90 14.08 -11.04 -21.38
C ILE A 90 14.76 -12.41 -21.43
N GLY A 91 14.82 -13.00 -22.61
CA GLY A 91 15.59 -14.23 -22.83
C GLY A 91 17.09 -13.94 -22.67
N GLN A 92 17.76 -14.69 -21.80
CA GLN A 92 19.22 -14.70 -21.70
C GLN A 92 19.75 -16.07 -22.07
N ASN A 93 20.52 -16.13 -23.18
CA ASN A 93 21.24 -17.32 -23.55
C ASN A 93 22.62 -17.32 -22.88
N ILE A 94 22.85 -18.25 -21.96
CA ILE A 94 24.16 -18.46 -21.35
C ILE A 94 24.64 -19.85 -21.75
N GLY A 95 25.42 -19.94 -22.83
CA GLY A 95 25.87 -21.20 -23.38
C GLY A 95 24.73 -22.07 -23.90
N ILE A 96 24.56 -23.28 -23.36
CA ILE A 96 23.50 -24.23 -23.72
C ILE A 96 22.22 -24.02 -22.86
N TYR A 97 22.26 -23.12 -21.89
CA TYR A 97 21.11 -22.84 -21.00
C TYR A 97 20.34 -21.64 -21.50
N HIS A 98 19.03 -21.84 -21.61
CA HIS A 98 18.05 -20.79 -21.89
C HIS A 98 17.39 -20.39 -20.56
N ASN A 99 17.65 -19.18 -20.12
CA ASN A 99 16.97 -18.60 -18.95
C ASN A 99 16.01 -17.53 -19.44
N ASP A 100 14.71 -17.75 -19.23
CA ASP A 100 13.70 -16.74 -19.47
C ASP A 100 13.47 -15.94 -18.18
N VAL A 101 13.66 -14.63 -18.28
CA VAL A 101 13.38 -13.69 -17.21
C VAL A 101 12.14 -12.89 -17.58
N SER A 102 11.08 -13.10 -16.83
CA SER A 102 9.87 -12.29 -16.96
C SER A 102 9.91 -11.12 -15.98
N LEU A 103 9.77 -9.91 -16.50
CA LEU A 103 9.68 -8.67 -15.73
C LEU A 103 8.26 -8.13 -15.86
N THR A 104 7.52 -8.14 -14.76
CA THR A 104 6.20 -7.49 -14.69
C THR A 104 6.35 -6.09 -14.10
N GLU A 105 5.77 -5.11 -14.76
CA GLU A 105 5.81 -3.70 -14.37
C GLU A 105 4.40 -3.13 -14.28
N ILE A 106 4.10 -2.43 -13.18
CA ILE A 106 2.85 -1.72 -12.97
C ILE A 106 3.17 -0.28 -12.58
N ILE A 107 2.48 0.68 -13.19
CA ILE A 107 2.54 2.09 -12.79
C ILE A 107 1.16 2.52 -12.33
N ALA A 108 1.11 3.19 -11.18
CA ALA A 108 -0.11 3.75 -10.63
C ALA A 108 0.12 5.17 -10.12
N ILE A 109 -0.96 5.94 -10.15
CA ILE A 109 -1.04 7.28 -9.60
C ILE A 109 -1.88 7.19 -8.32
N GLY A 110 -1.30 7.64 -7.21
CA GLY A 110 -2.00 7.77 -5.93
C GLY A 110 -2.27 9.23 -5.60
N GLU A 111 -3.44 9.52 -5.07
CA GLU A 111 -3.80 10.84 -4.56
C GLU A 111 -4.34 10.70 -3.14
N LEU A 112 -3.82 11.54 -2.24
CA LEU A 112 -4.38 11.75 -0.92
C LEU A 112 -5.23 13.00 -0.96
N ARG A 113 -6.50 12.88 -0.60
CA ARG A 113 -7.47 13.97 -0.57
C ARG A 113 -7.92 14.22 0.87
N ARG A 114 -8.09 15.48 1.21
CA ARG A 114 -8.74 15.90 2.45
C ARG A 114 -9.95 16.78 2.12
N ASN A 115 -11.11 16.38 2.61
CA ASN A 115 -12.37 17.07 2.32
C ASN A 115 -12.59 17.28 0.80
N GLY A 116 -12.26 16.25 -0.01
CA GLY A 116 -12.38 16.24 -1.46
C GLY A 116 -11.29 16.99 -2.23
N LYS A 117 -10.37 17.70 -1.56
CA LYS A 117 -9.26 18.41 -2.20
C LYS A 117 -8.00 17.57 -2.20
N VAL A 118 -7.33 17.45 -3.34
CA VAL A 118 -6.03 16.77 -3.44
C VAL A 118 -4.99 17.55 -2.65
N ILE A 119 -4.42 16.93 -1.62
CA ILE A 119 -3.34 17.50 -0.79
C ILE A 119 -1.98 16.91 -1.16
N ARG A 120 -1.93 15.68 -1.64
CA ARG A 120 -0.72 15.02 -2.16
C ARG A 120 -1.05 14.15 -3.35
N LYS A 121 -0.08 14.05 -4.26
CA LYS A 121 -0.17 13.18 -5.43
C LYS A 121 1.19 12.58 -5.72
N THR A 122 1.22 11.31 -6.04
CA THR A 122 2.44 10.59 -6.41
C THR A 122 2.18 9.65 -7.58
N THR A 123 3.22 9.41 -8.36
CA THR A 123 3.21 8.36 -9.39
C THR A 123 4.29 7.37 -9.05
N GLN A 124 3.90 6.13 -8.85
CA GLN A 124 4.79 5.07 -8.40
C GLN A 124 4.80 3.89 -9.37
N LYS A 125 5.90 3.17 -9.33
CA LYS A 125 6.16 1.98 -10.12
C LYS A 125 6.40 0.79 -9.20
N GLY A 126 5.74 -0.31 -9.49
CA GLY A 126 5.98 -1.62 -8.89
C GLY A 126 6.55 -2.56 -9.93
N GLN A 127 7.56 -3.34 -9.57
CA GLN A 127 8.16 -4.33 -10.43
C GLN A 127 8.31 -5.67 -9.72
N SER A 128 8.07 -6.74 -10.45
CA SER A 128 8.36 -8.11 -10.05
C SER A 128 9.16 -8.78 -11.13
N LYS A 129 10.16 -9.57 -10.71
CA LYS A 129 11.03 -10.35 -11.60
C LYS A 129 10.85 -11.82 -11.27
N GLU A 130 10.58 -12.61 -12.27
CA GLU A 130 10.57 -14.06 -12.18
C GLU A 130 11.67 -14.63 -13.09
N ILE A 131 12.44 -15.57 -12.56
CA ILE A 131 13.41 -16.32 -13.32
C ILE A 131 12.84 -17.73 -13.47
N SER A 132 12.44 -18.09 -14.68
CA SER A 132 12.01 -19.44 -15.01
C SER A 132 13.12 -20.18 -15.71
N THR A 133 13.45 -21.36 -15.21
CA THR A 133 14.38 -22.29 -15.87
C THR A 133 13.67 -23.23 -16.84
N SER A 134 12.35 -23.16 -16.92
CA SER A 134 11.52 -23.91 -17.85
C SER A 134 10.65 -22.96 -18.65
N THR A 135 10.63 -23.15 -19.95
CA THR A 135 9.83 -22.55 -21.01
C THR A 135 8.37 -22.25 -20.62
N LEU A 136 8.15 -21.26 -19.74
CA LEU A 136 6.88 -20.58 -19.67
C LEU A 136 7.01 -19.32 -20.52
N ILE A 137 6.90 -19.53 -21.81
CA ILE A 137 6.52 -18.51 -22.76
C ILE A 137 5.29 -17.84 -22.15
N VAL A 138 5.30 -16.51 -22.01
CA VAL A 138 4.02 -15.78 -21.93
C VAL A 138 3.31 -16.22 -23.17
N ALA A 139 2.24 -16.98 -22.99
CA ALA A 139 1.53 -17.53 -24.10
C ALA A 139 1.16 -16.36 -25.00
N GLU A 140 1.23 -16.52 -26.31
CA GLU A 140 0.84 -15.49 -27.29
C GLU A 140 -0.59 -14.98 -27.07
N ASP A 141 -1.37 -15.67 -26.23
CA ASP A 141 -2.71 -15.31 -25.78
C ASP A 141 -2.74 -14.17 -24.75
N GLY A 142 -1.58 -13.60 -24.34
CA GLY A 142 -1.49 -12.54 -23.35
C GLY A 142 -1.72 -13.00 -21.90
N SER A 143 -1.69 -14.31 -21.63
CA SER A 143 -1.72 -14.80 -20.25
C SER A 143 -0.46 -14.38 -19.52
N PHE A 144 -0.58 -13.94 -18.29
CA PHE A 144 0.52 -13.54 -17.42
C PHE A 144 0.47 -14.29 -16.09
N ASN A 145 1.64 -14.45 -15.48
CA ASN A 145 1.72 -15.06 -14.15
C ASN A 145 1.04 -14.15 -13.12
N GLN A 146 -0.05 -14.64 -12.53
CA GLN A 146 -0.83 -13.88 -11.56
C GLN A 146 -0.02 -13.55 -10.30
N GLN A 147 0.93 -14.40 -9.93
CA GLN A 147 1.77 -14.18 -8.75
C GLN A 147 2.72 -13.00 -8.95
N THR A 148 3.38 -12.89 -10.11
CA THR A 148 4.27 -11.77 -10.40
C THR A 148 3.51 -10.46 -10.52
N ALA A 149 2.32 -10.47 -11.09
CA ALA A 149 1.45 -9.30 -11.14
C ALA A 149 1.02 -8.86 -9.73
N SER A 150 0.68 -9.79 -8.84
CA SER A 150 0.32 -9.49 -7.46
C SER A 150 1.49 -8.88 -6.67
N ILE A 151 2.72 -9.40 -6.84
CA ILE A 151 3.91 -8.84 -6.21
C ILE A 151 4.20 -7.42 -6.71
N ALA A 152 4.10 -7.18 -8.02
CA ALA A 152 4.30 -5.85 -8.59
C ALA A 152 3.22 -4.86 -8.10
N LEU A 153 1.97 -5.33 -7.99
CA LEU A 153 0.84 -4.55 -7.47
C LEU A 153 1.03 -4.19 -5.99
N LYS A 154 1.47 -5.15 -5.16
CA LYS A 154 1.77 -4.89 -3.75
C LYS A 154 2.86 -3.81 -3.62
N LYS A 155 3.96 -3.93 -4.36
CA LYS A 155 5.07 -2.96 -4.33
C LYS A 155 4.64 -1.55 -4.75
N VAL A 156 3.82 -1.40 -5.78
CA VAL A 156 3.35 -0.06 -6.19
C VAL A 156 2.45 0.56 -5.13
N CYS A 157 1.58 -0.22 -4.49
CA CYS A 157 0.74 0.25 -3.40
C CYS A 157 1.57 0.65 -2.17
N GLU A 158 2.55 -0.17 -1.76
CA GLU A 158 3.49 0.15 -0.67
C GLU A 158 4.22 1.47 -0.92
N ASN A 159 4.74 1.68 -2.14
CA ASN A 159 5.43 2.91 -2.50
C ASN A 159 4.48 4.13 -2.46
N ILE A 160 3.25 3.98 -2.94
CA ILE A 160 2.24 5.06 -2.91
C ILE A 160 1.89 5.41 -1.46
N VAL A 161 1.55 4.41 -0.63
CA VAL A 161 1.19 4.64 0.77
C VAL A 161 2.34 5.31 1.51
N LYS A 162 3.57 4.81 1.35
CA LYS A 162 4.77 5.39 1.96
C LYS A 162 4.99 6.86 1.57
N ASP A 163 4.72 7.24 0.32
CA ASP A 163 4.92 8.63 -0.14
C ASP A 163 3.79 9.55 0.31
N LEU A 164 2.56 9.06 0.37
CA LEU A 164 1.40 9.87 0.72
C LEU A 164 1.25 10.07 2.24
N THR A 165 1.78 9.13 3.07
CA THR A 165 1.65 9.17 4.54
C THR A 165 2.85 9.78 5.27
N LYS A 166 3.88 10.20 4.55
CA LYS A 166 4.99 11.02 5.10
C LYS A 166 4.51 12.45 5.31
#